data_0bf8c3648ec9fb88af3b14c53f8c2abe
#
_entry.id   0bf8c3648ec9fb88af3b14c53f8c2abe
#
_cell.length_a   1.000
_cell.length_b   1.000
_cell.length_c   1.000
_cell.angle_alpha   90.00
_cell.angle_beta   90.00
_cell.angle_gamma   90.00
#
_symmetry.space_group_name_H-M   'P 1'
#
loop_
_entity.id
_entity.type
_entity.pdbx_description
1 polymer ?
#
loop_
_entity_poly.entity_id
_entity_poly.type
_entity_poly.pdbx_seq_one_letter_code
_entity_poly.pdbx_strand_id
1 'polypeptide(L)'
;MTTGTDFEAGTPGETQALAENRVILRQARRDFLVALEPVRASVYAYCRSLTPTVWDAEDLLQETLTKALAEASQRYEPIRNTQAWLVRIATNTWIDSLRRSGRVTLEWTESALDLPDDGAADPLEALAVESALRQLLHLLPPRERACVVLKDVFSYSLAEIAGMLETTPGAVKSALHRGRATLRAARTDSAGPSPETVAPGPRAAAGHPGHQALLRRLAAAFNAYDIDAMVSLFLASGRSEVVGNATETGHGEIRAGSLTDTFGPDAAEIHRSTVHHFDGEDIILMWERQKNVPGASEVVSDVLRVRPAFGAPLVAELKWYFFCPEVVAEVAGGLGLPFKTNGVSYF
;
A
#
# COMPACT_ATOMS: atom_id res chain seq x y z
N MET A 1 -35.37 1.66 33.24
CA MET A 1 -34.54 0.47 33.50
C MET A 1 -33.48 0.39 32.45
N THR A 2 -32.30 0.92 32.73
CA THR A 2 -31.17 1.01 31.85
C THR A 2 -30.18 -0.07 32.28
N THR A 3 -30.07 -1.14 31.52
CA THR A 3 -29.05 -2.17 31.76
C THR A 3 -27.74 -1.69 31.14
N GLY A 4 -26.89 -1.15 32.01
CA GLY A 4 -25.48 -0.91 31.68
C GLY A 4 -24.79 -2.27 31.53
N THR A 5 -24.20 -2.51 30.36
CA THR A 5 -23.26 -3.61 30.12
C THR A 5 -21.93 -3.18 30.73
N ASP A 6 -21.67 -3.59 31.99
CA ASP A 6 -20.35 -3.52 32.59
C ASP A 6 -19.42 -4.45 31.76
N PHE A 7 -18.48 -3.85 31.08
CA PHE A 7 -17.33 -4.57 30.50
C PHE A 7 -16.44 -4.94 31.71
N GLU A 8 -16.53 -6.20 32.16
CA GLU A 8 -15.67 -6.70 33.22
C GLU A 8 -14.20 -6.57 32.76
N ALA A 9 -13.43 -5.78 33.47
CA ALA A 9 -11.98 -5.73 33.31
C ALA A 9 -11.44 -7.14 33.61
N GLY A 10 -10.78 -7.76 32.62
CA GLY A 10 -10.22 -9.12 32.77
C GLY A 10 -9.33 -9.25 33.98
N THR A 11 -9.27 -10.44 34.56
CA THR A 11 -8.45 -10.74 35.74
C THR A 11 -6.97 -10.42 35.48
N PRO A 12 -6.18 -10.05 36.51
CA PRO A 12 -4.74 -9.74 36.33
C PRO A 12 -3.95 -10.84 35.63
N GLY A 13 -4.33 -12.11 35.80
CA GLY A 13 -3.70 -13.25 35.12
C GLY A 13 -3.99 -13.34 33.60
N GLU A 14 -5.21 -12.98 33.18
CA GLU A 14 -5.60 -12.92 31.77
C GLU A 14 -4.86 -11.79 31.05
N THR A 15 -4.68 -10.64 31.70
CA THR A 15 -3.93 -9.51 31.15
C THR A 15 -2.46 -9.85 30.94
N GLN A 16 -1.85 -10.59 31.88
CA GLN A 16 -0.46 -11.03 31.75
C GLN A 16 -0.27 -12.09 30.65
N ALA A 17 -1.16 -13.09 30.58
CA ALA A 17 -1.13 -14.10 29.52
C ALA A 17 -1.31 -13.49 28.13
N LEU A 18 -2.18 -12.49 27.98
CA LEU A 18 -2.34 -11.76 26.72
C LEU A 18 -1.09 -10.95 26.36
N ALA A 19 -0.40 -10.36 27.35
CA ALA A 19 0.83 -9.63 27.15
C ALA A 19 1.97 -10.54 26.66
N GLU A 20 2.12 -11.72 27.30
CA GLU A 20 3.12 -12.73 26.91
C GLU A 20 2.82 -13.28 25.49
N ASN A 21 1.55 -13.65 25.22
CA ASN A 21 1.13 -14.10 23.89
C ASN A 21 1.37 -13.05 22.81
N ARG A 22 1.22 -11.77 23.13
CA ARG A 22 1.48 -10.67 22.19
C ARG A 22 2.93 -10.62 21.74
N VAL A 23 3.89 -10.90 22.61
CA VAL A 23 5.33 -10.99 22.26
C VAL A 23 5.57 -12.14 21.29
N ILE A 24 5.01 -13.31 21.57
CA ILE A 24 5.11 -14.50 20.70
C ILE A 24 4.50 -14.22 19.33
N LEU A 25 3.33 -13.63 19.27
CA LEU A 25 2.65 -13.29 18.01
C LEU A 25 3.44 -12.27 17.19
N ARG A 26 4.06 -11.27 17.85
CA ARG A 26 4.94 -10.31 17.16
C ARG A 26 6.15 -11.00 16.57
N GLN A 27 6.79 -11.92 17.31
CA GLN A 27 7.93 -12.66 16.81
C GLN A 27 7.54 -13.55 15.62
N ALA A 28 6.46 -14.32 15.73
CA ALA A 28 5.96 -15.16 14.64
C ALA A 28 5.63 -14.36 13.38
N ARG A 29 5.00 -13.19 13.55
CA ARG A 29 4.72 -12.26 12.44
C ARG A 29 6.01 -11.76 11.80
N ARG A 30 7.01 -11.39 12.60
CA ARG A 30 8.32 -10.94 12.13
C ARG A 30 9.00 -12.03 11.29
N ASP A 31 9.11 -13.23 11.81
CA ASP A 31 9.76 -14.36 11.14
C ASP A 31 9.06 -14.68 9.81
N PHE A 32 7.73 -14.58 9.78
CA PHE A 32 6.93 -14.73 8.58
C PHE A 32 7.24 -13.65 7.54
N LEU A 33 7.29 -12.38 7.93
CA LEU A 33 7.57 -11.26 7.03
C LEU A 33 9.02 -11.31 6.49
N VAL A 34 9.99 -11.71 7.32
CA VAL A 34 11.38 -11.97 6.88
C VAL A 34 11.42 -13.04 5.79
N ALA A 35 10.66 -14.12 5.96
CA ALA A 35 10.59 -15.17 4.94
C ALA A 35 9.96 -14.70 3.61
N LEU A 36 9.14 -13.65 3.62
CA LEU A 36 8.50 -13.08 2.45
C LEU A 36 9.30 -11.94 1.79
N GLU A 37 10.32 -11.40 2.46
CA GLU A 37 11.13 -10.28 1.96
C GLU A 37 11.66 -10.48 0.53
N PRO A 38 12.20 -11.67 0.15
CA PRO A 38 12.74 -11.87 -1.22
C PRO A 38 11.71 -11.71 -2.34
N VAL A 39 10.42 -11.86 -2.05
CA VAL A 39 9.35 -11.77 -3.04
C VAL A 39 8.50 -10.50 -2.90
N ARG A 40 8.73 -9.72 -1.84
CA ARG A 40 7.91 -8.53 -1.50
C ARG A 40 7.87 -7.52 -2.66
N ALA A 41 9.02 -7.14 -3.20
CA ALA A 41 9.10 -6.17 -4.29
C ALA A 41 8.32 -6.60 -5.53
N SER A 42 8.38 -7.89 -5.90
CA SER A 42 7.61 -8.44 -7.02
C SER A 42 6.11 -8.41 -6.75
N VAL A 43 5.68 -8.72 -5.52
CA VAL A 43 4.25 -8.67 -5.13
C VAL A 43 3.77 -7.21 -5.09
N TYR A 44 4.58 -6.27 -4.59
CA TYR A 44 4.27 -4.84 -4.66
C TYR A 44 4.09 -4.37 -6.10
N ALA A 45 5.03 -4.70 -7.01
CA ALA A 45 4.93 -4.35 -8.43
C ALA A 45 3.64 -4.91 -9.05
N TYR A 46 3.24 -6.12 -8.67
CA TYR A 46 1.95 -6.68 -9.07
C TYR A 46 0.78 -5.86 -8.52
N CYS A 47 0.74 -5.58 -7.22
CA CYS A 47 -0.31 -4.74 -6.60
C CYS A 47 -0.37 -3.36 -7.29
N ARG A 48 0.79 -2.77 -7.60
CA ARG A 48 0.89 -1.47 -8.26
C ARG A 48 0.34 -1.48 -9.68
N SER A 49 0.46 -2.59 -10.39
CA SER A 49 -0.14 -2.75 -11.73
C SER A 49 -1.66 -2.90 -11.70
N LEU A 50 -2.22 -3.34 -10.58
CA LEU A 50 -3.66 -3.49 -10.40
C LEU A 50 -4.35 -2.21 -9.91
N THR A 51 -3.63 -1.36 -9.18
CA THR A 51 -4.19 -0.22 -8.45
C THR A 51 -3.79 1.12 -9.06
N PRO A 52 -4.63 2.16 -8.95
CA PRO A 52 -4.37 3.45 -9.59
C PRO A 52 -3.26 4.26 -8.92
N THR A 53 -3.02 4.08 -7.61
CA THR A 53 -2.07 4.89 -6.86
C THR A 53 -1.07 4.03 -6.10
N VAL A 54 0.07 4.63 -5.75
CA VAL A 54 1.09 4.05 -4.87
C VAL A 54 0.48 3.65 -3.52
N TRP A 55 -0.47 4.44 -3.04
CA TRP A 55 -1.16 4.22 -1.77
C TRP A 55 -2.06 3.00 -1.80
N ASP A 56 -2.89 2.89 -2.83
CA ASP A 56 -3.77 1.73 -3.02
C ASP A 56 -2.95 0.45 -3.23
N ALA A 57 -1.76 0.56 -3.83
CA ALA A 57 -0.85 -0.58 -4.03
C ALA A 57 -0.31 -1.09 -2.69
N GLU A 58 0.16 -0.19 -1.84
CA GLU A 58 0.67 -0.57 -0.52
C GLU A 58 -0.47 -1.07 0.39
N ASP A 59 -1.64 -0.41 0.41
CA ASP A 59 -2.79 -0.89 1.16
C ASP A 59 -3.19 -2.33 0.72
N LEU A 60 -3.17 -2.62 -0.60
CA LEU A 60 -3.42 -3.96 -1.14
C LEU A 60 -2.33 -4.95 -0.71
N LEU A 61 -1.05 -4.55 -0.74
CA LEU A 61 0.05 -5.39 -0.28
C LEU A 61 -0.09 -5.73 1.21
N GLN A 62 -0.36 -4.74 2.06
CA GLN A 62 -0.52 -4.96 3.51
C GLN A 62 -1.71 -5.87 3.83
N GLU A 63 -2.84 -5.70 3.13
CA GLU A 63 -3.99 -6.60 3.28
C GLU A 63 -3.63 -8.02 2.79
N THR A 64 -2.85 -8.14 1.71
CA THR A 64 -2.36 -9.42 1.20
C THR A 64 -1.47 -10.13 2.21
N LEU A 65 -0.48 -9.43 2.80
CA LEU A 65 0.42 -9.99 3.80
C LEU A 65 -0.32 -10.41 5.08
N THR A 66 -1.32 -9.65 5.49
CA THR A 66 -2.17 -9.97 6.64
C THR A 66 -2.98 -11.25 6.40
N LYS A 67 -3.61 -11.39 5.23
CA LYS A 67 -4.34 -12.59 4.84
C LYS A 67 -3.41 -13.79 4.67
N ALA A 68 -2.22 -13.55 4.11
CA ALA A 68 -1.20 -14.58 3.97
C ALA A 68 -0.76 -15.15 5.32
N LEU A 69 -0.52 -14.29 6.31
CA LEU A 69 -0.18 -14.72 7.67
C LEU A 69 -1.30 -15.57 8.29
N ALA A 70 -2.55 -15.12 8.15
CA ALA A 70 -3.71 -15.86 8.64
C ALA A 70 -3.87 -17.21 7.92
N GLU A 71 -3.75 -17.26 6.58
CA GLU A 71 -3.82 -18.50 5.81
C GLU A 71 -2.67 -19.44 6.15
N ALA A 72 -1.43 -18.94 6.25
CA ALA A 72 -0.25 -19.74 6.58
C ALA A 72 -0.37 -20.41 7.95
N SER A 73 -0.96 -19.73 8.94
CA SER A 73 -1.16 -20.28 10.28
C SER A 73 -2.12 -21.48 10.34
N GLN A 74 -2.93 -21.68 9.29
CA GLN A 74 -3.92 -22.76 9.20
C GLN A 74 -3.48 -23.90 8.26
N ARG A 75 -2.36 -23.73 7.54
CA ARG A 75 -1.88 -24.72 6.58
C ARG A 75 -0.95 -25.74 7.22
N TYR A 76 -1.17 -27.01 6.89
CA TYR A 76 -0.27 -28.10 7.24
C TYR A 76 0.80 -28.34 6.17
N GLU A 77 0.53 -28.00 4.91
CA GLU A 77 1.45 -28.23 3.80
C GLU A 77 2.36 -27.01 3.55
N PRO A 78 3.60 -27.22 3.19
CA PRO A 78 4.53 -26.14 2.86
C PRO A 78 4.10 -25.40 1.58
N ILE A 79 4.31 -24.08 1.57
CA ILE A 79 4.07 -23.24 0.41
C ILE A 79 5.22 -23.44 -0.59
N ARG A 80 4.95 -24.10 -1.72
CA ARG A 80 5.98 -24.46 -2.73
C ARG A 80 6.43 -23.23 -3.56
N ASN A 81 5.52 -22.31 -3.87
CA ASN A 81 5.80 -21.10 -4.63
C ASN A 81 5.16 -19.91 -3.90
N THR A 82 5.97 -19.26 -3.09
CA THR A 82 5.55 -18.14 -2.24
C THR A 82 5.04 -16.95 -3.05
N GLN A 83 5.70 -16.63 -4.17
CA GLN A 83 5.30 -15.51 -5.03
C GLN A 83 3.93 -15.77 -5.67
N ALA A 84 3.73 -16.93 -6.30
CA ALA A 84 2.45 -17.30 -6.91
C ALA A 84 1.31 -17.34 -5.89
N TRP A 85 1.60 -17.82 -4.69
CA TRP A 85 0.63 -17.86 -3.59
C TRP A 85 0.22 -16.46 -3.14
N LEU A 86 1.17 -15.54 -2.94
CA LEU A 86 0.87 -14.15 -2.57
C LEU A 86 0.14 -13.40 -3.69
N VAL A 87 0.53 -13.61 -4.95
CA VAL A 87 -0.14 -13.02 -6.11
C VAL A 87 -1.61 -13.48 -6.19
N ARG A 88 -1.91 -14.77 -5.90
CA ARG A 88 -3.27 -15.26 -5.79
C ARG A 88 -4.06 -14.53 -4.71
N ILE A 89 -3.49 -14.41 -3.50
CA ILE A 89 -4.14 -13.68 -2.39
C ILE A 89 -4.37 -12.21 -2.76
N ALA A 90 -3.37 -11.54 -3.35
CA ALA A 90 -3.48 -10.15 -3.79
C ALA A 90 -4.61 -9.96 -4.81
N THR A 91 -4.68 -10.86 -5.81
CA THR A 91 -5.73 -10.80 -6.84
C THR A 91 -7.13 -10.96 -6.25
N ASN A 92 -7.31 -11.95 -5.38
CA ASN A 92 -8.61 -12.20 -4.74
C ASN A 92 -8.99 -11.02 -3.83
N THR A 93 -8.03 -10.50 -3.05
CA THR A 93 -8.23 -9.33 -2.20
C THR A 93 -8.66 -8.10 -3.00
N TRP A 94 -7.98 -7.85 -4.13
CA TRP A 94 -8.31 -6.74 -5.01
C TRP A 94 -9.69 -6.89 -5.67
N ILE A 95 -10.00 -8.08 -6.20
CA ILE A 95 -11.32 -8.39 -6.77
C ILE A 95 -12.43 -8.18 -5.73
N ASP A 96 -12.23 -8.65 -4.51
CA ASP A 96 -13.20 -8.49 -3.43
C ASP A 96 -13.39 -7.02 -3.01
N SER A 97 -12.32 -6.22 -3.03
CA SER A 97 -12.41 -4.78 -2.79
C SER A 97 -13.27 -4.07 -3.85
N LEU A 98 -13.12 -4.47 -5.12
CA LEU A 98 -13.93 -3.94 -6.22
C LEU A 98 -15.40 -4.36 -6.13
N ARG A 99 -15.69 -5.58 -5.73
CA ARG A 99 -17.07 -6.06 -5.48
C ARG A 99 -17.72 -5.25 -4.34
N ARG A 100 -17.01 -5.10 -3.22
CA ARG A 100 -17.53 -4.32 -2.07
C ARG A 100 -17.78 -2.86 -2.40
N SER A 101 -16.99 -2.27 -3.28
CA SER A 101 -17.17 -0.88 -3.74
C SER A 101 -18.29 -0.70 -4.78
N GLY A 102 -18.98 -1.77 -5.18
CA GLY A 102 -20.05 -1.74 -6.19
C GLY A 102 -19.56 -1.38 -7.61
N ARG A 103 -18.25 -1.37 -7.85
CA ARG A 103 -17.65 -0.89 -9.10
C ARG A 103 -17.72 -1.91 -10.22
N VAL A 104 -17.96 -3.20 -9.93
CA VAL A 104 -17.91 -4.25 -10.97
C VAL A 104 -18.83 -5.41 -10.63
N THR A 105 -19.68 -5.82 -11.62
CA THR A 105 -20.32 -7.14 -11.67
C THR A 105 -19.33 -8.08 -12.38
N LEU A 106 -18.80 -9.09 -11.68
CA LEU A 106 -17.70 -9.91 -12.17
C LEU A 106 -18.21 -11.31 -12.54
N GLU A 107 -18.56 -11.51 -13.80
CA GLU A 107 -18.82 -12.84 -14.36
C GLU A 107 -17.67 -13.26 -15.30
N TRP A 108 -17.24 -14.52 -15.22
CA TRP A 108 -16.34 -15.09 -16.19
C TRP A 108 -17.14 -15.46 -17.44
N THR A 109 -16.80 -14.85 -18.57
CA THR A 109 -17.40 -15.21 -19.86
C THR A 109 -16.43 -16.11 -20.62
N GLU A 110 -16.77 -17.36 -20.81
CA GLU A 110 -16.07 -18.24 -21.74
C GLU A 110 -16.51 -17.90 -23.15
N SER A 111 -15.56 -17.58 -24.02
CA SER A 111 -15.80 -17.53 -25.45
C SER A 111 -15.25 -18.80 -26.08
N ALA A 112 -16.08 -19.47 -26.85
CA ALA A 112 -15.74 -20.73 -27.54
C ALA A 112 -14.77 -20.56 -28.74
N LEU A 113 -14.08 -19.40 -28.82
CA LEU A 113 -13.12 -19.12 -29.89
C LEU A 113 -11.81 -19.83 -29.61
N ASP A 114 -11.37 -20.65 -30.53
CA ASP A 114 -10.03 -21.23 -30.55
C ASP A 114 -9.05 -20.17 -31.04
N LEU A 115 -8.53 -19.38 -30.08
CA LEU A 115 -7.66 -18.25 -30.35
C LEU A 115 -6.19 -18.69 -30.23
N PRO A 116 -5.31 -18.31 -31.19
CA PRO A 116 -3.88 -18.61 -31.09
C PRO A 116 -3.28 -17.94 -29.84
N ASP A 117 -2.27 -18.60 -29.26
CA ASP A 117 -1.45 -18.03 -28.17
C ASP A 117 -0.41 -17.09 -28.81
N ASP A 118 -0.74 -15.81 -28.92
CA ASP A 118 0.21 -14.81 -29.42
C ASP A 118 1.31 -14.62 -28.37
N GLY A 119 2.55 -14.88 -28.74
CA GLY A 119 3.75 -14.90 -27.89
C GLY A 119 3.90 -13.69 -26.96
N ALA A 120 4.60 -13.89 -25.88
CA ALA A 120 4.88 -12.90 -24.84
C ALA A 120 5.70 -11.71 -25.40
N ALA A 121 5.33 -10.49 -24.98
CA ALA A 121 6.16 -9.31 -25.16
C ALA A 121 7.41 -9.38 -24.27
N ASP A 122 8.52 -8.75 -24.68
CA ASP A 122 9.77 -8.72 -23.92
C ASP A 122 9.57 -7.99 -22.58
N PRO A 123 9.86 -8.63 -21.43
CA PRO A 123 9.70 -8.02 -20.11
C PRO A 123 10.56 -6.77 -19.87
N LEU A 124 11.69 -6.64 -20.57
CA LEU A 124 12.60 -5.49 -20.46
C LEU A 124 12.11 -4.24 -21.18
N GLU A 125 11.38 -4.38 -22.28
CA GLU A 125 10.68 -3.26 -22.92
C GLU A 125 9.49 -2.75 -22.04
N ALA A 126 8.88 -3.62 -21.23
CA ALA A 126 7.79 -3.27 -20.35
C ALA A 126 8.22 -2.32 -19.21
N LEU A 127 9.46 -2.42 -18.71
CA LEU A 127 9.97 -1.57 -17.63
C LEU A 127 10.28 -0.13 -18.09
N ALA A 128 10.74 0.08 -19.31
CA ALA A 128 11.04 1.41 -19.84
C ALA A 128 9.77 2.24 -20.15
N VAL A 129 8.61 1.61 -20.26
CA VAL A 129 7.29 2.23 -20.57
C VAL A 129 6.36 2.19 -19.35
N GLU A 130 6.91 2.05 -18.15
CA GLU A 130 6.17 1.69 -16.93
C GLU A 130 5.00 2.63 -16.59
N SER A 131 5.15 3.94 -16.74
CA SER A 131 4.07 4.88 -16.41
C SER A 131 2.95 4.90 -17.47
N ALA A 132 3.31 4.86 -18.75
CA ALA A 132 2.35 4.83 -19.85
C ALA A 132 1.62 3.47 -19.90
N LEU A 133 2.34 2.37 -19.66
CA LEU A 133 1.74 1.04 -19.59
C LEU A 133 0.78 0.93 -18.41
N ARG A 134 1.12 1.48 -17.25
CA ARG A 134 0.21 1.52 -16.09
C ARG A 134 -1.08 2.25 -16.42
N GLN A 135 -1.03 3.41 -17.06
CA GLN A 135 -2.23 4.15 -17.48
C GLN A 135 -3.10 3.32 -18.42
N LEU A 136 -2.48 2.66 -19.42
CA LEU A 136 -3.19 1.79 -20.34
C LEU A 136 -3.83 0.58 -19.64
N LEU A 137 -3.15 -0.02 -18.67
CA LEU A 137 -3.69 -1.14 -17.90
C LEU A 137 -4.96 -0.75 -17.12
N HIS A 138 -5.06 0.52 -16.69
CA HIS A 138 -6.26 1.01 -15.99
C HIS A 138 -7.51 1.12 -16.88
N LEU A 139 -7.35 1.11 -18.22
CA LEU A 139 -8.47 1.03 -19.15
C LEU A 139 -9.12 -0.37 -19.17
N LEU A 140 -8.39 -1.39 -18.71
CA LEU A 140 -8.89 -2.77 -18.75
C LEU A 140 -9.87 -3.05 -17.60
N PRO A 141 -10.94 -3.83 -17.88
CA PRO A 141 -11.71 -4.44 -16.80
C PRO A 141 -10.83 -5.27 -15.87
N PRO A 142 -11.17 -5.36 -14.57
CA PRO A 142 -10.28 -5.95 -13.56
C PRO A 142 -9.73 -7.32 -13.90
N ARG A 143 -10.56 -8.26 -14.37
CA ARG A 143 -10.12 -9.63 -14.69
C ARG A 143 -9.20 -9.69 -15.91
N GLU A 144 -9.48 -8.87 -16.92
CA GLU A 144 -8.63 -8.73 -18.10
C GLU A 144 -7.29 -8.15 -17.73
N ARG A 145 -7.28 -7.11 -16.86
CA ARG A 145 -6.06 -6.53 -16.31
C ARG A 145 -5.21 -7.56 -15.58
N ALA A 146 -5.82 -8.31 -14.63
CA ALA A 146 -5.10 -9.36 -13.90
C ALA A 146 -4.52 -10.41 -14.86
N CYS A 147 -5.29 -10.90 -15.83
CA CYS A 147 -4.79 -11.88 -16.81
C CYS A 147 -3.64 -11.35 -17.65
N VAL A 148 -3.75 -10.11 -18.15
CA VAL A 148 -2.70 -9.48 -18.97
C VAL A 148 -1.42 -9.28 -18.14
N VAL A 149 -1.53 -8.76 -16.92
CA VAL A 149 -0.37 -8.56 -16.05
C VAL A 149 0.29 -9.89 -15.70
N LEU A 150 -0.49 -10.90 -15.30
CA LEU A 150 0.06 -12.22 -14.95
C LEU A 150 0.73 -12.91 -16.14
N LYS A 151 0.16 -12.78 -17.35
CA LYS A 151 0.71 -13.41 -18.55
C LYS A 151 1.89 -12.63 -19.13
N ASP A 152 1.72 -11.32 -19.36
CA ASP A 152 2.61 -10.53 -20.20
C ASP A 152 3.75 -9.88 -19.40
N VAL A 153 3.55 -9.62 -18.09
CA VAL A 153 4.58 -9.05 -17.21
C VAL A 153 5.25 -10.14 -16.37
N PHE A 154 4.46 -11.06 -15.78
CA PHE A 154 4.99 -12.09 -14.89
C PHE A 154 5.22 -13.45 -15.57
N SER A 155 4.88 -13.59 -16.86
CA SER A 155 5.15 -14.78 -17.70
C SER A 155 4.52 -16.10 -17.19
N TYR A 156 3.45 -16.05 -16.36
CA TYR A 156 2.76 -17.24 -15.92
C TYR A 156 2.07 -17.95 -17.08
N SER A 157 2.00 -19.28 -17.01
CA SER A 157 1.23 -20.10 -17.96
C SER A 157 -0.28 -19.90 -17.76
N LEU A 158 -1.08 -20.19 -18.81
CA LEU A 158 -2.54 -20.10 -18.71
C LEU A 158 -3.12 -20.99 -17.60
N ALA A 159 -2.50 -22.17 -17.36
CA ALA A 159 -2.92 -23.08 -16.32
C ALA A 159 -2.63 -22.52 -14.90
N GLU A 160 -1.45 -21.91 -14.71
CA GLU A 160 -1.11 -21.25 -13.44
C GLU A 160 -2.04 -20.08 -13.16
N ILE A 161 -2.29 -19.21 -14.17
CA ILE A 161 -3.22 -18.08 -14.04
C ILE A 161 -4.63 -18.58 -13.70
N ALA A 162 -5.08 -19.64 -14.37
CA ALA A 162 -6.40 -20.23 -14.09
C ALA A 162 -6.50 -20.74 -12.65
N GLY A 163 -5.44 -21.38 -12.14
CA GLY A 163 -5.38 -21.82 -10.75
C GLY A 163 -5.36 -20.64 -9.76
N MET A 164 -4.62 -19.56 -10.07
CA MET A 164 -4.56 -18.35 -9.22
C MET A 164 -5.91 -17.62 -9.15
N LEU A 165 -6.62 -17.55 -10.28
CA LEU A 165 -7.88 -16.79 -10.41
C LEU A 165 -9.12 -17.66 -10.17
N GLU A 166 -8.96 -18.93 -9.79
CA GLU A 166 -10.04 -19.92 -9.57
C GLU A 166 -11.00 -19.99 -10.77
N THR A 167 -10.43 -20.16 -11.96
CA THR A 167 -11.15 -20.16 -13.24
C THR A 167 -10.59 -21.24 -14.17
N THR A 168 -11.03 -21.25 -15.44
CA THR A 168 -10.54 -22.18 -16.47
C THR A 168 -9.48 -21.55 -17.37
N PRO A 169 -8.54 -22.32 -17.96
CA PRO A 169 -7.59 -21.80 -18.96
C PRO A 169 -8.30 -21.16 -20.17
N GLY A 170 -9.47 -21.65 -20.56
CA GLY A 170 -10.29 -21.06 -21.62
C GLY A 170 -10.80 -19.66 -21.28
N ALA A 171 -11.26 -19.46 -20.05
CA ALA A 171 -11.70 -18.15 -19.57
C ALA A 171 -10.53 -17.15 -19.49
N VAL A 172 -9.34 -17.61 -19.05
CA VAL A 172 -8.11 -16.80 -19.06
C VAL A 172 -7.73 -16.40 -20.48
N LYS A 173 -7.73 -17.33 -21.43
CA LYS A 173 -7.43 -17.08 -22.85
C LYS A 173 -8.38 -16.03 -23.43
N SER A 174 -9.68 -16.14 -23.15
CA SER A 174 -10.69 -15.18 -23.57
C SER A 174 -10.47 -13.78 -22.96
N ALA A 175 -10.14 -13.70 -21.68
CA ALA A 175 -9.83 -12.44 -21.00
C ALA A 175 -8.58 -11.77 -21.57
N LEU A 176 -7.51 -12.53 -21.82
CA LEU A 176 -6.30 -12.05 -22.47
C LEU A 176 -6.59 -11.48 -23.85
N HIS A 177 -7.35 -12.18 -24.67
CA HIS A 177 -7.71 -11.70 -26.01
C HIS A 177 -8.45 -10.37 -25.95
N ARG A 178 -9.48 -10.23 -25.09
CA ARG A 178 -10.22 -8.96 -24.93
C ARG A 178 -9.32 -7.86 -24.40
N GLY A 179 -8.56 -8.12 -23.35
CA GLY A 179 -7.66 -7.11 -22.76
C GLY A 179 -6.61 -6.61 -23.74
N ARG A 180 -5.96 -7.51 -24.50
CA ARG A 180 -4.99 -7.13 -25.53
C ARG A 180 -5.66 -6.37 -26.70
N ALA A 181 -6.89 -6.70 -27.07
CA ALA A 181 -7.64 -5.96 -28.09
C ALA A 181 -7.92 -4.53 -27.64
N THR A 182 -8.36 -4.32 -26.38
CA THR A 182 -8.58 -3.00 -25.79
C THR A 182 -7.27 -2.17 -25.74
N LEU A 183 -6.15 -2.77 -25.35
CA LEU A 183 -4.86 -2.08 -25.32
C LEU A 183 -4.37 -1.68 -26.72
N ARG A 184 -4.59 -2.55 -27.75
CA ARG A 184 -4.25 -2.21 -29.14
C ARG A 184 -5.09 -1.03 -29.64
N ALA A 185 -6.40 -1.05 -29.38
CA ALA A 185 -7.30 0.06 -29.75
C ALA A 185 -6.85 1.38 -29.09
N ALA A 186 -6.57 1.37 -27.79
CA ALA A 186 -6.10 2.55 -27.06
C ALA A 186 -4.76 3.11 -27.61
N ARG A 187 -3.87 2.25 -28.10
CA ARG A 187 -2.60 2.69 -28.74
C ARG A 187 -2.81 3.34 -30.11
N THR A 188 -3.82 2.92 -30.87
CA THR A 188 -4.15 3.54 -32.17
C THR A 188 -4.87 4.86 -32.01
N ASP A 189 -5.67 5.03 -30.96
CA ASP A 189 -6.40 6.26 -30.65
C ASP A 189 -5.53 7.35 -29.97
N SER A 190 -4.31 7.02 -29.55
CA SER A 190 -3.36 7.96 -28.88
C SER A 190 -2.80 9.05 -29.81
N ALA A 191 -3.33 9.23 -31.03
CA ALA A 191 -3.12 10.37 -31.91
C ALA A 191 -4.13 11.52 -31.67
N GLY A 192 -5.02 11.43 -30.69
CA GLY A 192 -6.04 12.41 -30.30
C GLY A 192 -5.91 12.86 -28.82
N PRO A 193 -6.69 13.87 -28.39
CA PRO A 193 -6.50 14.55 -27.11
C PRO A 193 -6.59 13.60 -25.91
N SER A 194 -5.82 13.92 -24.87
CA SER A 194 -5.68 13.18 -23.60
C SER A 194 -7.00 12.59 -23.09
N PRO A 195 -7.02 11.32 -22.65
CA PRO A 195 -8.20 10.75 -22.06
C PRO A 195 -8.56 11.52 -20.77
N GLU A 196 -9.78 12.06 -20.74
CA GLU A 196 -10.36 12.57 -19.52
C GLU A 196 -10.27 11.49 -18.44
N THR A 197 -9.63 11.84 -17.37
CA THR A 197 -9.37 11.02 -16.19
C THR A 197 -10.68 10.38 -15.73
N VAL A 198 -10.77 9.06 -15.79
CA VAL A 198 -11.83 8.33 -15.07
C VAL A 198 -11.71 8.74 -13.61
N ALA A 199 -12.70 9.50 -13.14
CA ALA A 199 -12.68 10.07 -11.81
C ALA A 199 -12.45 8.97 -10.78
N PRO A 200 -11.41 9.06 -9.95
CA PRO A 200 -11.26 8.20 -8.80
C PRO A 200 -12.47 8.41 -7.90
N GLY A 201 -12.95 7.34 -7.25
CA GLY A 201 -13.99 7.44 -6.22
C GLY A 201 -13.65 8.48 -5.15
N PRO A 202 -14.54 8.78 -4.18
CA PRO A 202 -14.40 9.92 -3.28
C PRO A 202 -13.05 9.86 -2.55
N ARG A 203 -12.02 10.44 -3.18
CA ARG A 203 -10.73 10.69 -2.59
C ARG A 203 -10.90 11.82 -1.59
N ALA A 204 -10.33 11.63 -0.42
CA ALA A 204 -10.14 12.68 0.55
C ALA A 204 -9.60 13.93 -0.16
N ALA A 205 -10.14 15.08 0.19
CA ALA A 205 -9.95 16.39 -0.42
C ALA A 205 -8.47 16.79 -0.61
N ALA A 206 -7.79 16.13 -1.55
CA ALA A 206 -6.49 16.56 -2.04
C ALA A 206 -6.68 17.95 -2.65
N GLY A 207 -5.90 18.91 -2.16
CA GLY A 207 -6.01 20.30 -2.60
C GLY A 207 -7.07 21.16 -1.89
N HIS A 208 -7.82 20.63 -0.92
CA HIS A 208 -8.70 21.46 -0.13
C HIS A 208 -7.88 22.41 0.78
N PRO A 209 -8.12 23.75 0.77
CA PRO A 209 -7.31 24.71 1.51
C PRO A 209 -7.13 24.36 3.00
N GLY A 210 -8.15 23.79 3.64
CA GLY A 210 -8.11 23.35 5.03
C GLY A 210 -7.17 22.16 5.25
N HIS A 211 -7.10 21.23 4.30
CA HIS A 211 -6.17 20.09 4.38
C HIS A 211 -4.72 20.55 4.26
N GLN A 212 -4.40 21.39 3.28
CA GLN A 212 -3.06 21.96 3.12
C GLN A 212 -2.62 22.78 4.33
N ALA A 213 -3.56 23.53 4.94
CA ALA A 213 -3.27 24.27 6.17
C ALA A 213 -2.94 23.32 7.33
N LEU A 214 -3.65 22.21 7.47
CA LEU A 214 -3.36 21.17 8.47
C LEU A 214 -1.97 20.56 8.25
N LEU A 215 -1.63 20.18 7.02
CA LEU A 215 -0.32 19.62 6.67
C LEU A 215 0.82 20.58 7.01
N ARG A 216 0.66 21.88 6.67
CA ARG A 216 1.68 22.89 7.02
C ARG A 216 1.84 23.06 8.53
N ARG A 217 0.75 23.03 9.31
CA ARG A 217 0.81 23.11 10.77
C ARG A 217 1.51 21.89 11.35
N LEU A 218 1.20 20.69 10.85
CA LEU A 218 1.84 19.45 11.29
C LEU A 218 3.33 19.46 10.92
N ALA A 219 3.68 19.84 9.69
CA ALA A 219 5.08 19.98 9.26
C ALA A 219 5.84 21.03 10.09
N ALA A 220 5.21 22.14 10.45
CA ALA A 220 5.82 23.14 11.32
C ALA A 220 6.09 22.59 12.73
N ALA A 221 5.17 21.82 13.31
CA ALA A 221 5.36 21.17 14.60
C ALA A 221 6.50 20.12 14.54
N PHE A 222 6.56 19.30 13.49
CA PHE A 222 7.67 18.37 13.23
C PHE A 222 9.01 19.11 13.17
N ASN A 223 9.09 20.18 12.40
CA ASN A 223 10.33 20.98 12.25
C ASN A 223 10.75 21.71 13.54
N ALA A 224 9.79 21.99 14.42
CA ALA A 224 10.05 22.56 15.74
C ALA A 224 10.39 21.50 16.80
N TYR A 225 10.25 20.22 16.50
CA TYR A 225 10.37 19.11 17.47
C TYR A 225 9.41 19.27 18.66
N ASP A 226 8.26 19.92 18.43
CA ASP A 226 7.26 20.20 19.46
C ASP A 226 6.22 19.05 19.48
N ILE A 227 6.53 18.01 20.27
CA ILE A 227 5.66 16.84 20.42
C ILE A 227 4.28 17.22 20.96
N ASP A 228 4.19 18.23 21.86
CA ASP A 228 2.91 18.68 22.40
C ASP A 228 2.05 19.33 21.31
N ALA A 229 2.67 20.19 20.49
CA ALA A 229 1.98 20.75 19.33
C ALA A 229 1.55 19.69 18.33
N MET A 230 2.41 18.68 18.04
CA MET A 230 2.06 17.55 17.16
C MET A 230 0.83 16.82 17.66
N VAL A 231 0.83 16.39 18.92
CA VAL A 231 -0.27 15.65 19.55
C VAL A 231 -1.57 16.47 19.56
N SER A 232 -1.46 17.78 19.80
CA SER A 232 -2.63 18.67 19.82
C SER A 232 -3.38 18.77 18.47
N LEU A 233 -2.69 18.41 17.38
CA LEU A 233 -3.28 18.37 16.04
C LEU A 233 -4.10 17.11 15.76
N PHE A 234 -3.99 16.07 16.58
CA PHE A 234 -4.79 14.86 16.43
C PHE A 234 -6.15 14.97 17.12
N LEU A 235 -7.14 14.24 16.60
CA LEU A 235 -8.33 13.92 17.37
C LEU A 235 -7.95 13.13 18.64
N ALA A 236 -8.76 13.26 19.70
CA ALA A 236 -8.57 12.44 20.91
C ALA A 236 -8.61 10.92 20.62
N SER A 237 -9.36 10.52 19.60
CA SER A 237 -9.42 9.16 19.04
C SER A 237 -8.59 8.98 17.78
N GLY A 238 -7.66 9.90 17.52
CA GLY A 238 -6.81 9.89 16.33
C GLY A 238 -5.90 8.65 16.31
N ARG A 239 -5.50 8.25 15.11
CA ARG A 239 -4.67 7.07 14.87
C ARG A 239 -3.37 7.48 14.18
N SER A 240 -2.27 6.93 14.64
CA SER A 240 -0.98 6.92 13.96
C SER A 240 -0.63 5.48 13.61
N GLU A 241 -0.28 5.23 12.37
CA GLU A 241 0.09 3.90 11.87
C GLU A 241 1.47 3.98 11.21
N VAL A 242 2.43 3.27 11.77
CA VAL A 242 3.66 2.92 11.06
C VAL A 242 3.35 1.69 10.23
N VAL A 243 3.16 1.87 8.93
CA VAL A 243 2.63 0.84 8.03
C VAL A 243 3.49 -0.43 8.09
N GLY A 244 2.82 -1.54 8.30
CA GLY A 244 3.48 -2.85 8.45
C GLY A 244 4.09 -3.12 9.83
N ASN A 245 4.14 -2.14 10.73
CA ASN A 245 4.77 -2.26 12.04
C ASN A 245 3.77 -2.10 13.21
N ALA A 246 3.33 -0.89 13.51
CA ALA A 246 2.58 -0.58 14.71
C ALA A 246 1.40 0.34 14.41
N THR A 247 0.39 0.26 15.27
CA THR A 247 -0.72 1.21 15.29
C THR A 247 -0.86 1.77 16.70
N GLU A 248 -0.98 3.07 16.79
CA GLU A 248 -1.12 3.86 18.01
C GLU A 248 -2.45 4.59 17.97
N THR A 249 -3.17 4.61 19.06
CA THR A 249 -4.50 5.23 19.13
C THR A 249 -4.58 6.19 20.31
N GLY A 250 -5.04 7.40 20.03
CA GLY A 250 -5.17 8.46 21.03
C GLY A 250 -3.84 9.14 21.39
N HIS A 251 -3.96 10.27 22.05
CA HIS A 251 -2.82 11.17 22.34
C HIS A 251 -1.69 10.50 23.12
N GLY A 252 -2.03 9.59 24.07
CA GLY A 252 -1.04 8.94 24.93
C GLY A 252 -0.13 7.98 24.16
N GLU A 253 -0.70 7.07 23.37
CA GLU A 253 0.07 6.11 22.59
C GLU A 253 0.87 6.80 21.48
N ILE A 254 0.23 7.73 20.74
CA ILE A 254 0.89 8.49 19.66
C ILE A 254 2.10 9.26 20.20
N ARG A 255 1.97 9.88 21.39
CA ARG A 255 3.09 10.58 22.05
C ARG A 255 4.23 9.63 22.42
N ALA A 256 3.88 8.52 23.08
CA ALA A 256 4.88 7.60 23.63
C ALA A 256 5.57 6.72 22.58
N GLY A 257 4.95 6.54 21.41
CA GLY A 257 5.45 5.72 20.32
C GLY A 257 6.15 6.55 19.23
N SER A 258 5.63 6.51 18.02
CA SER A 258 6.27 7.04 16.81
C SER A 258 6.79 8.48 16.94
N LEU A 259 6.09 9.36 17.68
CA LEU A 259 6.55 10.74 17.86
C LEU A 259 7.78 10.83 18.77
N THR A 260 7.82 10.11 19.89
CA THR A 260 8.99 10.11 20.78
C THR A 260 10.17 9.39 20.15
N ASP A 261 9.94 8.29 19.41
CA ASP A 261 10.99 7.55 18.72
C ASP A 261 11.67 8.42 17.65
N THR A 262 10.89 9.25 16.93
CA THR A 262 11.39 10.08 15.82
C THR A 262 11.93 11.42 16.30
N PHE A 263 11.26 12.09 17.25
CA PHE A 263 11.56 13.49 17.64
C PHE A 263 12.06 13.62 19.09
N GLY A 264 12.15 12.51 19.81
CA GLY A 264 12.63 12.52 21.19
C GLY A 264 14.13 12.82 21.32
N PRO A 265 14.60 13.00 22.56
CA PRO A 265 16.01 13.37 22.83
C PRO A 265 17.00 12.31 22.37
N ASP A 266 16.59 11.04 22.35
CA ASP A 266 17.43 9.89 22.00
C ASP A 266 17.43 9.58 20.49
N ALA A 267 16.68 10.34 19.67
CA ALA A 267 16.68 10.17 18.22
C ALA A 267 18.08 10.32 17.63
N ALA A 268 18.51 9.34 16.84
CA ALA A 268 19.86 9.27 16.29
C ALA A 268 20.09 10.27 15.15
N GLU A 269 19.02 10.64 14.45
CA GLU A 269 19.03 11.47 13.26
C GLU A 269 18.43 12.85 13.53
N ILE A 270 18.67 13.76 12.59
CA ILE A 270 17.99 15.06 12.52
C ILE A 270 16.96 14.95 11.42
N HIS A 271 15.71 15.22 11.79
CA HIS A 271 14.58 15.18 10.87
C HIS A 271 14.12 16.57 10.47
N ARG A 272 13.71 16.71 9.22
CA ARG A 272 13.04 17.89 8.68
C ARG A 272 11.85 17.41 7.83
N SER A 273 10.76 18.14 7.85
CA SER A 273 9.57 17.81 7.06
C SER A 273 9.23 18.89 6.05
N THR A 274 8.71 18.47 4.90
CA THR A 274 8.23 19.35 3.82
C THR A 274 6.93 18.81 3.23
N VAL A 275 6.04 19.71 2.80
CA VAL A 275 4.78 19.34 2.15
C VAL A 275 4.98 19.27 0.64
N HIS A 276 4.53 18.19 0.03
CA HIS A 276 4.59 17.95 -1.41
C HIS A 276 3.25 17.48 -1.94
N HIS A 277 3.11 17.47 -3.27
CA HIS A 277 1.97 16.86 -3.95
C HIS A 277 2.46 15.71 -4.81
N PHE A 278 1.88 14.52 -4.64
CA PHE A 278 2.23 13.34 -5.40
C PHE A 278 1.01 12.43 -5.61
N ASP A 279 0.85 11.93 -6.81
CA ASP A 279 -0.18 10.96 -7.20
C ASP A 279 -1.60 11.38 -6.77
N GLY A 280 -1.89 12.70 -6.93
CA GLY A 280 -3.19 13.31 -6.63
C GLY A 280 -3.47 13.59 -5.16
N GLU A 281 -2.47 13.45 -4.26
CA GLU A 281 -2.59 13.73 -2.84
C GLU A 281 -1.50 14.70 -2.34
N ASP A 282 -1.84 15.48 -1.33
CA ASP A 282 -0.86 16.29 -0.60
C ASP A 282 -0.30 15.43 0.54
N ILE A 283 1.02 15.35 0.64
CA ILE A 283 1.78 14.48 1.55
C ILE A 283 2.84 15.28 2.30
N ILE A 284 3.37 14.70 3.38
CA ILE A 284 4.56 15.21 4.05
C ILE A 284 5.72 14.25 3.75
N LEU A 285 6.86 14.79 3.32
CA LEU A 285 8.12 14.05 3.23
C LEU A 285 8.95 14.33 4.46
N MET A 286 9.48 13.28 5.07
CA MET A 286 10.47 13.36 6.12
C MET A 286 11.86 13.24 5.52
N TRP A 287 12.67 14.23 5.80
CA TRP A 287 14.08 14.28 5.45
C TRP A 287 14.90 13.90 6.66
N GLU A 288 15.95 13.17 6.43
CA GLU A 288 16.86 12.70 7.47
C GLU A 288 18.29 13.03 7.16
N ARG A 289 19.04 13.40 8.20
CA ARG A 289 20.47 13.62 8.17
C ARG A 289 21.11 13.05 9.44
N GLN A 290 22.23 12.36 9.28
CA GLN A 290 22.97 11.82 10.42
C GLN A 290 23.56 12.97 11.29
N LYS A 291 23.31 12.91 12.60
CA LYS A 291 23.76 13.94 13.55
C LYS A 291 25.27 14.10 13.59
N ASN A 292 26.02 13.00 13.53
CA ASN A 292 27.45 12.94 13.85
C ASN A 292 28.36 12.86 12.63
N VAL A 293 27.83 13.08 11.41
CA VAL A 293 28.61 13.04 10.16
C VAL A 293 28.65 14.43 9.55
N PRO A 294 29.79 15.17 9.67
CA PRO A 294 29.93 16.48 9.04
C PRO A 294 29.75 16.37 7.53
N GLY A 295 28.88 17.21 6.96
CA GLY A 295 28.61 17.22 5.52
C GLY A 295 27.71 16.08 5.03
N ALA A 296 27.07 15.30 5.90
CA ALA A 296 26.07 14.31 5.50
C ALA A 296 24.95 14.97 4.71
N SER A 297 24.65 14.41 3.54
CA SER A 297 23.55 14.86 2.71
C SER A 297 22.21 14.56 3.37
N GLU A 298 21.26 15.47 3.20
CA GLU A 298 19.87 15.27 3.61
C GLU A 298 19.15 14.48 2.53
N VAL A 299 18.46 13.42 2.93
CA VAL A 299 17.73 12.51 2.03
C VAL A 299 16.31 12.25 2.54
N VAL A 300 15.39 12.01 1.64
CA VAL A 300 14.03 11.55 2.02
C VAL A 300 14.15 10.15 2.60
N SER A 301 13.63 9.95 3.81
CA SER A 301 13.64 8.66 4.52
C SER A 301 12.24 8.13 4.81
N ASP A 302 11.22 8.99 4.76
CA ASP A 302 9.84 8.57 5.00
C ASP A 302 8.85 9.45 4.23
N VAL A 303 7.67 8.89 4.00
CA VAL A 303 6.51 9.54 3.39
C VAL A 303 5.35 9.42 4.35
N LEU A 304 4.67 10.53 4.62
CA LEU A 304 3.53 10.57 5.53
C LEU A 304 2.26 10.97 4.80
N ARG A 305 1.21 10.18 4.98
CA ARG A 305 -0.15 10.53 4.55
C ARG A 305 -0.99 10.94 5.75
N VAL A 306 -1.70 12.03 5.59
CA VAL A 306 -2.58 12.58 6.63
C VAL A 306 -4.02 12.54 6.16
N ARG A 307 -4.88 11.86 6.91
CA ARG A 307 -6.33 11.94 6.72
C ARG A 307 -6.91 12.92 7.73
N PRO A 308 -7.52 14.02 7.26
CA PRO A 308 -8.16 14.98 8.15
C PRO A 308 -9.45 14.40 8.75
N ALA A 309 -9.81 14.90 9.90
CA ALA A 309 -11.11 14.63 10.52
C ALA A 309 -12.22 15.33 9.75
N PHE A 310 -13.39 14.70 9.67
CA PHE A 310 -14.55 15.34 9.08
C PHE A 310 -14.99 16.54 9.93
N GLY A 311 -15.10 17.71 9.31
CA GLY A 311 -15.58 18.92 9.97
C GLY A 311 -14.63 19.57 10.98
N ALA A 312 -13.40 19.10 11.12
CA ALA A 312 -12.41 19.69 12.05
C ALA A 312 -11.01 19.75 11.40
N PRO A 313 -10.22 20.82 11.68
CA PRO A 313 -8.85 20.95 11.19
C PRO A 313 -7.88 20.13 12.04
N LEU A 314 -8.19 18.85 12.24
CA LEU A 314 -7.45 17.88 13.05
C LEU A 314 -7.13 16.62 12.25
N VAL A 315 -6.10 15.91 12.65
CA VAL A 315 -5.68 14.63 12.09
C VAL A 315 -6.56 13.51 12.66
N ALA A 316 -7.28 12.80 11.80
CA ALA A 316 -7.97 11.57 12.16
C ALA A 316 -7.03 10.36 12.07
N GLU A 317 -6.17 10.36 11.04
CA GLU A 317 -5.20 9.31 10.83
C GLU A 317 -3.93 9.87 10.19
N LEU A 318 -2.78 9.41 10.69
CA LEU A 318 -1.46 9.61 10.13
C LEU A 318 -0.86 8.24 9.79
N LYS A 319 -0.42 8.06 8.54
CA LYS A 319 0.32 6.86 8.12
C LYS A 319 1.76 7.22 7.82
N TRP A 320 2.70 6.47 8.38
CA TRP A 320 4.13 6.54 8.15
C TRP A 320 4.54 5.36 7.25
N TYR A 321 5.17 5.65 6.12
CA TYR A 321 5.64 4.64 5.17
C TYR A 321 7.13 4.33 5.33
N PHE A 322 7.69 4.58 6.50
CA PHE A 322 9.12 4.43 6.82
C PHE A 322 9.67 3.04 6.45
N PHE A 323 8.88 2.00 6.68
CA PHE A 323 9.23 0.61 6.37
C PHE A 323 8.60 0.08 5.07
N CYS A 324 8.25 0.98 4.16
CA CYS A 324 7.70 0.66 2.84
C CYS A 324 8.67 1.14 1.76
N PRO A 325 9.78 0.41 1.52
CA PRO A 325 10.86 0.87 0.65
C PRO A 325 10.40 1.19 -0.75
N GLU A 326 9.43 0.46 -1.29
CA GLU A 326 8.87 0.66 -2.62
C GLU A 326 8.10 1.99 -2.71
N VAL A 327 7.35 2.35 -1.66
CA VAL A 327 6.60 3.63 -1.59
C VAL A 327 7.57 4.80 -1.53
N VAL A 328 8.57 4.73 -0.63
CA VAL A 328 9.58 5.80 -0.50
C VAL A 328 10.33 6.00 -1.82
N ALA A 329 10.75 4.91 -2.48
CA ALA A 329 11.46 4.96 -3.74
C ALA A 329 10.59 5.53 -4.87
N GLU A 330 9.32 5.10 -4.99
CA GLU A 330 8.42 5.58 -6.05
C GLU A 330 8.08 7.07 -5.87
N VAL A 331 7.79 7.49 -4.63
CA VAL A 331 7.43 8.88 -4.34
C VAL A 331 8.63 9.82 -4.51
N ALA A 332 9.74 9.53 -3.85
CA ALA A 332 10.91 10.40 -3.90
C ALA A 332 11.57 10.38 -5.29
N GLY A 333 11.66 9.21 -5.93
CA GLY A 333 12.16 9.08 -7.30
C GLY A 333 11.28 9.81 -8.31
N GLY A 334 9.95 9.72 -8.19
CA GLY A 334 9.00 10.45 -9.04
C GLY A 334 9.06 11.98 -8.87
N LEU A 335 9.50 12.46 -7.70
CA LEU A 335 9.76 13.87 -7.43
C LEU A 335 11.20 14.31 -7.76
N GLY A 336 12.07 13.39 -8.18
CA GLY A 336 13.47 13.67 -8.48
C GLY A 336 14.31 14.01 -7.24
N LEU A 337 13.92 13.52 -6.06
CA LEU A 337 14.55 13.82 -4.77
C LEU A 337 15.51 12.69 -4.35
N PRO A 338 16.64 13.02 -3.69
CA PRO A 338 17.50 12.00 -3.11
C PRO A 338 16.81 11.31 -1.97
N PHE A 339 16.90 9.99 -1.90
CA PHE A 339 16.23 9.19 -0.88
C PHE A 339 17.09 8.03 -0.38
N LYS A 340 16.72 7.50 0.78
CA LYS A 340 17.13 6.18 1.26
C LYS A 340 15.90 5.37 1.63
N THR A 341 16.01 4.07 1.62
CA THR A 341 15.01 3.16 2.15
C THR A 341 15.51 2.53 3.45
N ASN A 342 14.60 2.31 4.39
CA ASN A 342 14.95 1.78 5.71
C ASN A 342 14.73 0.25 5.79
N GLY A 343 14.54 -0.38 4.64
CA GLY A 343 14.17 -1.79 4.56
C GLY A 343 12.72 -2.00 5.00
N VAL A 344 12.40 -3.22 5.37
CA VAL A 344 11.10 -3.59 5.94
C VAL A 344 11.25 -3.73 7.45
N SER A 345 10.30 -3.21 8.23
CA SER A 345 10.35 -3.35 9.68
C SER A 345 9.84 -4.72 10.10
N TYR A 346 10.57 -5.29 11.03
CA TYR A 346 10.23 -6.55 11.68
C TYR A 346 10.26 -6.41 13.21
N PHE A 347 10.01 -5.21 13.72
CA PHE A 347 9.95 -4.96 15.17
C PHE A 347 8.60 -5.35 15.79
#